data_52d2befa535879ac814bec8fe3debbc5
#
_entry.id   52d2befa535879ac814bec8fe3debbc5
#
_cell.length_a   1.000
_cell.length_b   1.000
_cell.length_c   1.000
_cell.angle_alpha   90.00
_cell.angle_beta   90.00
_cell.angle_gamma   90.00
#
_symmetry.space_group_name_H-M   'P 1'
#
loop_
_entity.id
_entity.type
_entity.pdbx_description
1 polymer ?
#
loop_
_entity_poly.entity_id
_entity_poly.type
_entity_poly.pdbx_seq_one_letter_code
_entity_poly.pdbx_strand_id
1 'polypeptide(L)'
;MNLKDYIATIENYPKEGITFRDISPLMADGNAYSYAVREIVQYATDKKVDMIVGPEARGFIVGCPVAFELGIGFAPVRKPGKLPREVISADYEKEYDVDTLTMHADAIKPGQRVLIVDDLLATGGTVKATIEMIEKLGGVMAGCAFLVELDELNGREKIGDYDYKVLMHY
;
A
#
# COMPACT_ATOMS: atom_id res chain seq x y z
N MET A 1 16.35 7.99 -12.91
CA MET A 1 15.03 8.51 -13.36
C MET A 1 14.39 9.29 -12.23
N ASN A 2 13.88 10.45 -12.50
CA ASN A 2 13.15 11.23 -11.51
C ASN A 2 11.64 10.96 -11.67
N LEU A 3 11.09 10.14 -10.80
CA LEU A 3 9.68 9.75 -10.88
C LEU A 3 8.71 10.91 -10.69
N LYS A 4 9.12 11.98 -10.02
CA LYS A 4 8.26 13.16 -9.84
C LYS A 4 7.88 13.83 -11.17
N ASP A 5 8.68 13.64 -12.22
CA ASP A 5 8.37 14.16 -13.55
C ASP A 5 7.13 13.48 -14.17
N TYR A 6 6.71 12.36 -13.60
CA TYR A 6 5.56 11.56 -14.07
C TYR A 6 4.35 11.66 -13.13
N ILE A 7 4.37 12.59 -12.19
CA ILE A 7 3.25 12.83 -11.27
C ILE A 7 2.57 14.13 -11.65
N ALA A 8 1.27 14.08 -11.91
CA ALA A 8 0.50 15.30 -12.14
C ALA A 8 0.05 15.90 -10.82
N THR A 9 0.25 17.20 -10.67
CA THR A 9 -0.19 17.94 -9.49
C THR A 9 -1.46 18.70 -9.84
N ILE A 10 -2.55 18.40 -9.12
CA ILE A 10 -3.85 19.03 -9.35
C ILE A 10 -4.22 19.78 -8.09
N GLU A 11 -4.24 21.10 -8.18
CA GLU A 11 -4.62 21.94 -7.06
C GLU A 11 -6.13 21.99 -6.90
N ASN A 12 -6.59 22.11 -5.66
CA ASN A 12 -8.02 22.21 -5.32
C ASN A 12 -8.85 21.05 -5.85
N TYR A 13 -8.35 19.82 -5.69
CA TYR A 13 -9.04 18.61 -6.10
C TYR A 13 -8.94 17.55 -4.99
N PRO A 14 -10.03 16.82 -4.65
CA PRO A 14 -11.39 16.96 -5.19
C PRO A 14 -12.14 18.20 -4.68
N LYS A 15 -11.55 18.97 -3.78
CA LYS A 15 -12.12 20.19 -3.25
C LYS A 15 -11.04 21.21 -2.93
N GLU A 16 -11.46 22.47 -2.73
CA GLU A 16 -10.56 23.58 -2.42
C GLU A 16 -9.66 23.25 -1.21
N GLY A 17 -8.40 23.65 -1.32
CA GLY A 17 -7.39 23.46 -0.27
C GLY A 17 -6.67 22.11 -0.32
N ILE A 18 -7.09 21.18 -1.18
CA ILE A 18 -6.44 19.87 -1.32
C ILE A 18 -5.63 19.83 -2.62
N THR A 19 -4.36 19.47 -2.50
CA THR A 19 -3.49 19.22 -3.65
C THR A 19 -3.44 17.72 -3.88
N PHE A 20 -3.89 17.29 -5.05
CA PHE A 20 -3.95 15.89 -5.43
C PHE A 20 -2.72 15.51 -6.25
N ARG A 21 -2.10 14.39 -5.92
CA ARG A 21 -0.95 13.82 -6.65
C ARG A 21 -1.44 12.65 -7.48
N ASP A 22 -1.56 12.87 -8.78
CA ASP A 22 -2.10 11.86 -9.71
C ASP A 22 -0.96 11.01 -10.28
N ILE A 23 -1.03 9.71 -10.05
CA ILE A 23 -0.04 8.74 -10.55
C ILE A 23 -0.37 8.23 -11.96
N SER A 24 -1.46 8.68 -12.57
CA SER A 24 -1.87 8.16 -13.88
C SER A 24 -0.80 8.36 -14.96
N PRO A 25 -0.10 9.51 -15.04
CA PRO A 25 0.98 9.65 -16.02
C PRO A 25 2.13 8.66 -15.79
N LEU A 26 2.45 8.34 -14.55
CA LEU A 26 3.47 7.35 -14.23
C LEU A 26 3.06 5.97 -14.73
N MET A 27 1.81 5.58 -14.51
CA MET A 27 1.30 4.29 -14.97
C MET A 27 1.22 4.21 -16.49
N ALA A 28 0.95 5.34 -17.15
CA ALA A 28 0.84 5.39 -18.61
C ALA A 28 2.22 5.31 -19.32
N ASP A 29 3.29 5.62 -18.63
CA ASP A 29 4.64 5.53 -19.18
C ASP A 29 5.26 4.19 -18.75
N GLY A 30 5.46 3.28 -19.71
CA GLY A 30 5.95 1.94 -19.43
C GLY A 30 7.32 1.92 -18.76
N ASN A 31 8.20 2.85 -19.11
CA ASN A 31 9.53 2.92 -18.51
C ASN A 31 9.46 3.39 -17.07
N ALA A 32 8.68 4.44 -16.80
CA ALA A 32 8.52 4.98 -15.45
C ALA A 32 7.81 3.96 -14.54
N TYR A 33 6.75 3.34 -15.03
CA TYR A 33 6.00 2.33 -14.28
C TYR A 33 6.89 1.13 -13.94
N SER A 34 7.60 0.60 -14.95
CA SER A 34 8.53 -0.52 -14.74
C SER A 34 9.63 -0.16 -13.74
N TYR A 35 10.16 1.05 -13.83
CA TYR A 35 11.19 1.52 -12.90
C TYR A 35 10.66 1.53 -11.47
N ALA A 36 9.48 2.11 -11.26
CA ALA A 36 8.86 2.19 -9.93
C ALA A 36 8.59 0.79 -9.35
N VAL A 37 8.04 -0.11 -10.15
CA VAL A 37 7.77 -1.49 -9.73
C VAL A 37 9.07 -2.21 -9.36
N ARG A 38 10.12 -2.07 -10.16
CA ARG A 38 11.42 -2.72 -9.89
C ARG A 38 12.09 -2.23 -8.62
N GLU A 39 11.94 -0.95 -8.29
CA GLU A 39 12.45 -0.42 -7.03
C GLU A 39 11.80 -1.13 -5.82
N ILE A 40 10.49 -1.35 -5.90
CA ILE A 40 9.78 -2.08 -4.84
C ILE A 40 10.12 -3.57 -4.85
N VAL A 41 10.27 -4.17 -6.03
CA VAL A 41 10.71 -5.57 -6.18
C VAL A 41 12.06 -5.79 -5.51
N GLN A 42 13.01 -4.88 -5.71
CA GLN A 42 14.33 -4.97 -5.09
C GLN A 42 14.23 -4.90 -3.56
N TYR A 43 13.43 -3.97 -3.05
CA TYR A 43 13.18 -3.85 -1.62
C TYR A 43 12.55 -5.13 -1.06
N ALA A 44 11.54 -5.67 -1.74
CA ALA A 44 10.88 -6.90 -1.32
C ALA A 44 11.84 -8.10 -1.32
N THR A 45 12.73 -8.17 -2.30
CA THR A 45 13.75 -9.21 -2.39
C THR A 45 14.70 -9.14 -1.20
N ASP A 46 15.17 -7.94 -0.88
CA ASP A 46 16.09 -7.71 0.25
C ASP A 46 15.42 -8.07 1.58
N LYS A 47 14.13 -7.87 1.69
CA LYS A 47 13.33 -8.19 2.88
C LYS A 47 12.83 -9.64 2.93
N LYS A 48 13.13 -10.43 1.91
CA LYS A 48 12.72 -11.86 1.80
C LYS A 48 11.21 -12.04 1.94
N VAL A 49 10.45 -11.27 1.18
CA VAL A 49 8.99 -11.24 1.23
C VAL A 49 8.39 -12.50 0.61
N ASP A 50 7.38 -13.07 1.26
CA ASP A 50 6.65 -14.26 0.80
C ASP A 50 5.28 -13.93 0.21
N MET A 51 4.71 -12.79 0.57
CA MET A 51 3.35 -12.40 0.19
C MET A 51 3.26 -10.88 0.10
N ILE A 52 2.57 -10.39 -0.93
CA ILE A 52 2.23 -8.97 -1.08
C ILE A 52 0.78 -8.77 -0.66
N VAL A 53 0.53 -7.71 0.09
CA VAL A 53 -0.82 -7.27 0.48
C VAL A 53 -1.01 -5.83 0.04
N GLY A 54 -2.16 -5.53 -0.54
CA GLY A 54 -2.44 -4.16 -0.97
C GLY A 54 -3.92 -3.80 -0.85
N PRO A 55 -4.22 -2.54 -0.49
CA PRO A 55 -5.60 -2.08 -0.38
C PRO A 55 -6.16 -1.64 -1.72
N GLU A 56 -7.50 -1.77 -1.86
CA GLU A 56 -8.21 -1.29 -3.06
C GLU A 56 -8.11 0.22 -3.19
N ALA A 57 -8.09 0.78 -4.36
CA ALA A 57 -7.91 0.05 -5.61
C ALA A 57 -6.50 0.26 -6.16
N ARG A 58 -5.88 1.41 -5.84
CA ARG A 58 -4.58 1.80 -6.40
C ARG A 58 -3.44 0.97 -5.85
N GLY A 59 -3.60 0.42 -4.65
CA GLY A 59 -2.64 -0.54 -4.12
C GLY A 59 -2.52 -1.81 -4.96
N PHE A 60 -3.60 -2.21 -5.65
CA PHE A 60 -3.58 -3.35 -6.57
C PHE A 60 -2.70 -3.05 -7.78
N ILE A 61 -2.77 -1.83 -8.29
CA ILE A 61 -2.03 -1.40 -9.48
C ILE A 61 -0.52 -1.52 -9.25
N VAL A 62 -0.08 -1.27 -8.04
CA VAL A 62 1.34 -1.34 -7.67
C VAL A 62 1.70 -2.72 -7.11
N GLY A 63 0.87 -3.25 -6.23
CA GLY A 63 1.13 -4.51 -5.53
C GLY A 63 1.09 -5.73 -6.44
N CYS A 64 0.13 -5.80 -7.35
CA CYS A 64 0.01 -6.94 -8.26
C CYS A 64 1.23 -7.10 -9.20
N PRO A 65 1.73 -6.04 -9.84
CA PRO A 65 2.97 -6.16 -10.62
C PRO A 65 4.17 -6.61 -9.79
N VAL A 66 4.30 -6.13 -8.56
CA VAL A 66 5.39 -6.54 -7.67
C VAL A 66 5.29 -8.03 -7.36
N ALA A 67 4.11 -8.52 -6.98
CA ALA A 67 3.88 -9.93 -6.69
C ALA A 67 4.17 -10.80 -7.92
N PHE A 68 3.68 -10.40 -9.07
CA PHE A 68 3.89 -11.10 -10.33
C PHE A 68 5.38 -11.22 -10.66
N GLU A 69 6.12 -10.12 -10.57
CA GLU A 69 7.56 -10.11 -10.87
C GLU A 69 8.34 -11.01 -9.92
N LEU A 70 7.95 -11.07 -8.65
CA LEU A 70 8.59 -11.92 -7.65
C LEU A 70 8.14 -13.38 -7.72
N GLY A 71 7.07 -13.69 -8.46
CA GLY A 71 6.49 -15.03 -8.48
C GLY A 71 5.86 -15.46 -7.16
N ILE A 72 5.35 -14.50 -6.39
CA ILE A 72 4.67 -14.76 -5.11
C ILE A 72 3.21 -14.31 -5.17
N GLY A 73 2.45 -14.59 -4.11
CA GLY A 73 1.03 -14.26 -4.05
C GLY A 73 0.73 -12.81 -3.73
N PHE A 74 -0.51 -12.44 -4.01
CA PHE A 74 -1.09 -11.13 -3.66
C PHE A 74 -2.41 -11.34 -2.93
N ALA A 75 -2.61 -10.66 -1.80
CA ALA A 75 -3.85 -10.67 -1.06
C ALA A 75 -4.46 -9.28 -1.01
N PRO A 76 -5.71 -9.11 -1.48
CA PRO A 76 -6.36 -7.80 -1.45
C PRO A 76 -6.90 -7.47 -0.07
N VAL A 77 -6.79 -6.20 0.30
CA VAL A 77 -7.51 -5.59 1.41
C VAL A 77 -8.61 -4.71 0.84
N ARG A 78 -9.84 -4.94 1.26
CA ARG A 78 -10.99 -4.28 0.67
C ARG A 78 -12.00 -3.83 1.72
N LYS A 79 -12.87 -2.92 1.34
CA LYS A 79 -13.99 -2.49 2.18
C LYS A 79 -14.96 -3.64 2.42
N PRO A 80 -15.73 -3.60 3.53
CA PRO A 80 -16.70 -4.65 3.85
C PRO A 80 -17.66 -4.95 2.69
N GLY A 81 -17.94 -6.22 2.49
CA GLY A 81 -18.84 -6.70 1.45
C GLY A 81 -18.21 -6.91 0.08
N LYS A 82 -16.93 -6.57 -0.09
CA LYS A 82 -16.23 -6.72 -1.38
C LYS A 82 -15.52 -8.06 -1.54
N LEU A 83 -15.23 -8.77 -0.45
CA LEU A 83 -14.58 -10.06 -0.47
C LEU A 83 -15.61 -11.15 -0.22
N PRO A 84 -15.67 -12.22 -1.07
CA PRO A 84 -16.82 -13.14 -1.07
C PRO A 84 -16.75 -14.28 -0.04
N ARG A 85 -15.61 -14.52 0.60
CA ARG A 85 -15.47 -15.61 1.56
C ARG A 85 -15.32 -15.06 2.96
N GLU A 86 -15.05 -15.91 3.95
CA GLU A 86 -14.83 -15.50 5.32
C GLU A 86 -13.70 -14.48 5.42
N VAL A 87 -13.95 -13.41 6.15
CA VAL A 87 -13.00 -12.30 6.31
C VAL A 87 -12.73 -12.03 7.78
N ILE A 88 -11.58 -11.42 8.05
CA ILE A 88 -11.32 -10.68 9.27
C ILE A 88 -11.40 -9.20 8.94
N SER A 89 -11.52 -8.36 9.97
CA SER A 89 -11.64 -6.91 9.79
C SER A 89 -10.81 -6.15 10.80
N ALA A 90 -10.49 -4.92 10.45
CA ALA A 90 -9.89 -3.94 11.35
C ALA A 90 -10.45 -2.56 11.01
N ASP A 91 -10.65 -1.77 12.05
CA ASP A 91 -11.17 -0.41 11.92
C ASP A 91 -10.02 0.60 11.96
N TYR A 92 -10.23 1.73 11.33
CA TYR A 92 -9.32 2.87 11.47
C TYR A 92 -10.12 4.16 11.56
N GLU A 93 -9.61 5.10 12.34
CA GLU A 93 -10.27 6.39 12.54
C GLU A 93 -9.98 7.32 11.38
N LYS A 94 -11.00 8.02 10.94
CA LYS A 94 -10.92 9.15 10.04
C LYS A 94 -11.30 10.42 10.82
N GLU A 95 -11.24 11.57 10.16
CA GLU A 95 -11.45 12.87 10.80
C GLU A 95 -12.81 12.98 11.53
N TYR A 96 -13.87 12.41 10.95
CA TYR A 96 -15.23 12.49 11.50
C TYR A 96 -15.91 11.12 11.65
N ASP A 97 -15.20 10.04 11.37
CA ASP A 97 -15.83 8.74 11.24
C ASP A 97 -14.81 7.62 11.44
N VAL A 98 -15.32 6.40 11.50
CA VAL A 98 -14.52 5.18 11.56
C VAL A 98 -14.81 4.40 10.29
N ASP A 99 -13.76 3.94 9.63
CA ASP A 99 -13.87 3.07 8.45
C ASP A 99 -13.33 1.69 8.78
N THR A 100 -13.79 0.70 8.04
CA THR A 100 -13.43 -0.71 8.26
C THR A 100 -12.81 -1.26 6.98
N LEU A 101 -11.75 -2.04 7.15
CA LEU A 101 -11.13 -2.82 6.07
C LEU A 101 -11.23 -4.30 6.40
N THR A 102 -11.23 -5.11 5.36
CA THR A 102 -11.33 -6.57 5.48
C THR A 102 -10.23 -7.25 4.68
N MET A 103 -9.91 -8.47 5.10
CA MET A 103 -8.98 -9.38 4.42
C MET A 103 -9.55 -10.78 4.58
N HIS A 104 -9.40 -11.64 3.57
CA HIS A 104 -9.80 -13.04 3.71
C HIS A 104 -9.09 -13.67 4.90
N ALA A 105 -9.83 -14.45 5.68
CA ALA A 105 -9.30 -15.09 6.89
C ALA A 105 -8.17 -16.09 6.60
N ASP A 106 -8.09 -16.59 5.38
CA ASP A 106 -7.06 -17.52 4.92
C ASP A 106 -5.99 -16.87 4.02
N ALA A 107 -5.98 -15.53 3.92
CA ALA A 107 -5.09 -14.84 3.00
C ALA A 107 -3.60 -15.01 3.33
N ILE A 108 -3.29 -15.05 4.62
CA ILE A 108 -1.92 -15.11 5.12
C ILE A 108 -1.75 -16.39 5.93
N LYS A 109 -0.68 -17.12 5.67
CA LYS A 109 -0.31 -18.29 6.46
C LYS A 109 0.63 -17.84 7.60
N PRO A 110 0.48 -18.46 8.79
CA PRO A 110 1.38 -18.12 9.90
C PRO A 110 2.85 -18.25 9.49
N GLY A 111 3.63 -17.23 9.85
CA GLY A 111 5.06 -17.16 9.54
C GLY A 111 5.43 -16.58 8.19
N GLN A 112 4.47 -16.37 7.28
CA GLN A 112 4.77 -15.70 6.01
C GLN A 112 5.25 -14.27 6.27
N ARG A 113 6.27 -13.88 5.51
CA ARG A 113 6.80 -12.51 5.54
C ARG A 113 6.03 -11.67 4.55
N VAL A 114 5.38 -10.63 5.04
CA VAL A 114 4.39 -9.86 4.28
C VAL A 114 4.89 -8.44 4.06
N LEU A 115 4.79 -7.97 2.82
CA LEU A 115 5.01 -6.58 2.45
C LEU A 115 3.65 -5.95 2.08
N ILE A 116 3.33 -4.84 2.73
CA ILE A 116 2.20 -4.00 2.33
C ILE A 116 2.67 -3.06 1.21
N VAL A 117 1.93 -3.02 0.12
CA VAL A 117 2.22 -2.13 -1.02
C VAL A 117 0.99 -1.29 -1.32
N ASP A 118 1.18 0.03 -1.35
CA ASP A 118 0.13 0.97 -1.74
C ASP A 118 0.75 2.10 -2.58
N ASP A 119 -0.11 2.89 -3.21
CA ASP A 119 0.36 4.04 -3.97
C ASP A 119 0.72 5.22 -3.06
N LEU A 120 -0.03 5.44 -2.01
CA LEU A 120 0.06 6.66 -1.19
C LEU A 120 0.07 6.35 0.30
N LEU A 121 1.03 6.93 1.00
CA LEU A 121 1.01 7.02 2.46
C LEU A 121 0.58 8.43 2.84
N ALA A 122 -0.66 8.56 3.30
CA ALA A 122 -1.25 9.83 3.75
C ALA A 122 -1.31 9.87 5.28
N THR A 123 -2.46 9.62 5.86
CA THR A 123 -2.63 9.62 7.33
C THR A 123 -2.16 8.33 8.00
N GLY A 124 -2.04 7.25 7.24
CA GLY A 124 -1.57 5.96 7.75
C GLY A 124 -2.64 5.06 8.34
N GLY A 125 -3.91 5.46 8.32
CA GLY A 125 -5.00 4.65 8.86
C GLY A 125 -5.15 3.31 8.16
N THR A 126 -5.12 3.32 6.84
CA THR A 126 -5.22 2.11 6.02
C THR A 126 -4.07 1.13 6.29
N VAL A 127 -2.84 1.63 6.36
CA VAL A 127 -1.68 0.76 6.62
C VAL A 127 -1.73 0.20 8.04
N LYS A 128 -2.14 0.98 9.02
CA LYS A 128 -2.27 0.50 10.40
C LYS A 128 -3.29 -0.63 10.50
N ALA A 129 -4.48 -0.44 9.94
CA ALA A 129 -5.51 -1.47 9.93
C ALA A 129 -5.02 -2.75 9.21
N THR A 130 -4.30 -2.59 8.12
CA THR A 130 -3.74 -3.72 7.36
C THR A 130 -2.69 -4.48 8.18
N ILE A 131 -1.82 -3.78 8.89
CA ILE A 131 -0.83 -4.40 9.79
C ILE A 131 -1.54 -5.23 10.86
N GLU A 132 -2.59 -4.68 11.49
CA GLU A 132 -3.35 -5.40 12.51
C GLU A 132 -3.92 -6.72 11.99
N MET A 133 -4.47 -6.72 10.79
CA MET A 133 -5.02 -7.93 10.18
C MET A 133 -3.93 -8.96 9.84
N ILE A 134 -2.81 -8.52 9.30
CA ILE A 134 -1.68 -9.41 8.98
C ILE A 134 -1.17 -10.09 10.24
N GLU A 135 -0.95 -9.33 11.31
CA GLU A 135 -0.46 -9.87 12.58
C GLU A 135 -1.48 -10.83 13.20
N LYS A 136 -2.76 -10.52 13.10
CA LYS A 136 -3.84 -11.38 13.60
C LYS A 136 -3.86 -12.75 12.92
N LEU A 137 -3.48 -12.81 11.65
CA LEU A 137 -3.38 -14.06 10.90
C LEU A 137 -2.04 -14.78 11.12
N GLY A 138 -1.16 -14.22 11.92
CA GLY A 138 0.16 -14.82 12.20
C GLY A 138 1.23 -14.48 11.20
N GLY A 139 1.00 -13.52 10.30
CA GLY A 139 2.00 -13.04 9.37
C GLY A 139 3.10 -12.25 10.08
N VAL A 140 4.27 -12.21 9.46
CA VAL A 140 5.42 -11.42 9.93
C VAL A 140 5.53 -10.20 9.03
N MET A 141 5.48 -9.00 9.60
CA MET A 141 5.64 -7.78 8.82
C MET A 141 7.09 -7.64 8.35
N ALA A 142 7.30 -7.76 7.05
CA ALA A 142 8.61 -7.52 6.44
C ALA A 142 8.85 -6.03 6.17
N GLY A 143 7.78 -5.28 5.95
CA GLY A 143 7.84 -3.85 5.70
C GLY A 143 6.63 -3.33 4.94
N CYS A 144 6.71 -2.08 4.56
CA CYS A 144 5.72 -1.39 3.73
C CYS A 144 6.42 -0.66 2.60
N ALA A 145 5.75 -0.52 1.45
CA ALA A 145 6.29 0.23 0.34
C ALA A 145 5.20 1.08 -0.32
N PHE A 146 5.56 2.31 -0.67
CA PHE A 146 4.64 3.30 -1.24
C PHE A 146 5.30 4.03 -2.39
N LEU A 147 4.52 4.42 -3.39
CA LEU A 147 5.02 5.32 -4.43
C LEU A 147 5.24 6.73 -3.87
N VAL A 148 4.29 7.23 -3.10
CA VAL A 148 4.28 8.61 -2.61
C VAL A 148 3.99 8.64 -1.11
N GLU A 149 4.72 9.47 -0.39
CA GLU A 149 4.38 9.85 0.99
C GLU A 149 4.08 11.34 1.04
N LEU A 150 2.97 11.70 1.73
CA LEU A 150 2.65 13.08 2.07
C LEU A 150 3.23 13.37 3.46
N ASP A 151 4.42 13.95 3.49
CA ASP A 151 5.24 14.05 4.71
C ASP A 151 4.54 14.80 5.84
N GLU A 152 3.78 15.83 5.52
CA GLU A 152 3.09 16.66 6.52
C GLU A 152 2.05 15.91 7.35
N LEU A 153 1.53 14.81 6.83
CA LEU A 153 0.49 14.04 7.51
C LEU A 153 1.03 13.03 8.52
N ASN A 154 2.35 12.84 8.56
CA ASN A 154 3.02 11.93 9.49
C ASN A 154 2.45 10.51 9.50
N GLY A 155 2.02 10.01 8.36
CA GLY A 155 1.47 8.65 8.25
C GLY A 155 2.44 7.56 8.69
N ARG A 156 3.75 7.83 8.60
CA ARG A 156 4.80 6.92 9.03
C ARG A 156 4.69 6.52 10.51
N GLU A 157 4.11 7.36 11.35
CA GLU A 157 3.90 7.04 12.76
C GLU A 157 2.99 5.83 12.95
N LYS A 158 2.06 5.61 12.03
CA LYS A 158 1.15 4.46 12.07
C LYS A 158 1.82 3.15 11.68
N ILE A 159 2.96 3.20 11.00
CA ILE A 159 3.74 2.03 10.65
C ILE A 159 4.51 1.52 11.89
N GLY A 160 4.79 2.41 12.84
CA GLY A 160 5.52 2.08 14.06
C GLY A 160 6.99 1.76 13.76
N ASP A 161 7.48 0.68 14.37
CA ASP A 161 8.89 0.28 14.26
C ASP A 161 9.20 -0.54 13.02
N TYR A 162 8.19 -0.85 12.20
CA TYR A 162 8.41 -1.60 10.97
C TYR A 162 9.12 -0.73 9.92
N ASP A 163 9.95 -1.39 9.11
CA ASP A 163 10.65 -0.73 8.02
C ASP A 163 9.68 -0.36 6.89
N TYR A 164 10.02 0.66 6.14
CA TYR A 164 9.23 1.05 4.98
C TYR A 164 10.10 1.73 3.92
N LYS A 165 9.62 1.69 2.68
CA LYS A 165 10.27 2.35 1.54
C LYS A 165 9.26 3.26 0.86
N VAL A 166 9.72 4.46 0.51
CA VAL A 166 8.94 5.45 -0.24
C VAL A 166 9.77 5.90 -1.44
N LEU A 167 9.15 6.00 -2.60
CA LEU A 167 9.86 6.42 -3.81
C LEU A 167 9.85 7.94 -3.99
N MET A 168 8.80 8.61 -3.53
CA MET A 168 8.66 10.07 -3.69
C MET A 168 8.05 10.69 -2.45
N HIS A 169 8.57 11.83 -2.03
CA HIS A 169 8.03 12.61 -0.90
C HIS A 169 7.47 13.94 -1.39
N TYR A 170 6.34 14.32 -0.84
CA TYR A 170 5.72 15.63 -1.06
C TYR A 170 5.35 16.29 0.24
#